data_e9f20fc96c5ce66afcf66843c0a0f64f
#
_entry.id   e9f20fc96c5ce66afcf66843c0a0f64f
#
_cell.length_a   1.000
_cell.length_b   1.000
_cell.length_c   1.000
_cell.angle_alpha   90.00
_cell.angle_beta   90.00
_cell.angle_gamma   90.00
#
_symmetry.space_group_name_H-M   'P 1'
#
loop_
_entity.id
_entity.type
_entity.pdbx_description
1 polymer ?
#
loop_
_entity_poly.entity_id
_entity_poly.type
_entity_poly.pdbx_seq_one_letter_code
_entity_poly.pdbx_strand_id
1 'polypeptide(L)'
;MPSRRKASSGRRSLGGLAGYGAKYVRESQYFSDPYSPFHFPPVPTAGFTAIALDEIESQAGAANKTYSDLWLAEASQVMFMSYFFEMPNFDDAGLGKVWDGMDVVARRVIQNGDFHIAGPMEFRFIRAGDSAMSGTYSENPEAIFVNLDLIGFIEPTPSADYPKPLLQFFADVERDWVAMGGMPHNGKMYGFYDPSAPTGSYTAAFNSNFLSNLRARRGERLKAFSDYRKARDPNGLFYNAYLEQLLEG
;
A
#
# COMPACT_ATOMS: atom_id res chain seq x y z
N MET A 1 -8.58 16.52 42.87
CA MET A 1 -8.06 15.66 41.78
C MET A 1 -9.03 14.48 41.61
N PRO A 2 -9.76 14.35 40.50
CA PRO A 2 -10.61 13.19 40.25
C PRO A 2 -9.74 12.02 39.80
N SER A 3 -9.93 10.87 40.43
CA SER A 3 -9.09 9.69 40.26
C SER A 3 -9.17 9.10 38.83
N ARG A 4 -8.03 8.95 38.22
CA ARG A 4 -7.83 8.27 36.91
C ARG A 4 -8.24 6.77 36.89
N ARG A 5 -8.72 6.21 38.01
CA ARG A 5 -9.04 4.78 38.12
C ARG A 5 -10.35 4.34 37.46
N LYS A 6 -11.28 5.25 37.15
CA LYS A 6 -12.53 4.87 36.45
C LYS A 6 -12.38 4.75 34.91
N ALA A 7 -11.32 5.33 34.35
CA ALA A 7 -11.06 5.24 32.91
C ALA A 7 -10.47 3.88 32.46
N SER A 8 -9.81 3.14 33.38
CA SER A 8 -9.14 1.89 33.04
C SER A 8 -10.06 0.69 32.84
N SER A 9 -11.23 0.64 33.52
CA SER A 9 -12.14 -0.50 33.33
C SER A 9 -13.00 -0.38 32.06
N GLY A 10 -13.31 0.85 31.64
CA GLY A 10 -14.00 1.09 30.38
C GLY A 10 -13.12 0.85 29.16
N ARG A 11 -11.83 1.16 29.27
CA ARG A 11 -10.87 0.91 28.17
C ARG A 11 -10.67 -0.57 27.90
N ARG A 12 -10.61 -1.43 28.92
CA ARG A 12 -10.43 -2.89 28.75
C ARG A 12 -11.58 -3.55 27.99
N SER A 13 -12.81 -3.13 28.21
CA SER A 13 -13.96 -3.67 27.48
C SER A 13 -14.01 -3.18 26.03
N LEU A 14 -13.61 -1.92 25.78
CA LEU A 14 -13.48 -1.36 24.44
C LEU A 14 -12.30 -1.95 23.67
N GLY A 15 -11.17 -2.24 24.33
CA GLY A 15 -10.02 -2.90 23.76
C GLY A 15 -10.34 -4.32 23.28
N GLY A 16 -11.14 -5.07 24.02
CA GLY A 16 -11.64 -6.38 23.60
C GLY A 16 -12.48 -6.29 22.33
N LEU A 17 -13.37 -5.30 22.25
CA LEU A 17 -14.18 -5.05 21.05
C LEU A 17 -13.32 -4.57 19.86
N ALA A 18 -12.31 -3.76 20.10
CA ALA A 18 -11.39 -3.29 19.08
C ALA A 18 -10.53 -4.43 18.52
N GLY A 19 -9.99 -5.28 19.37
CA GLY A 19 -9.24 -6.47 18.97
C GLY A 19 -10.09 -7.45 18.15
N TYR A 20 -11.33 -7.66 18.57
CA TYR A 20 -12.31 -8.44 17.83
C TYR A 20 -12.63 -7.79 16.48
N GLY A 21 -12.88 -6.48 16.47
CA GLY A 21 -13.13 -5.72 15.26
C GLY A 21 -11.96 -5.78 14.27
N ALA A 22 -10.73 -5.60 14.75
CA ALA A 22 -9.53 -5.67 13.91
C ALA A 22 -9.30 -7.07 13.32
N LYS A 23 -9.51 -8.12 14.11
CA LYS A 23 -9.46 -9.50 13.63
C LYS A 23 -10.53 -9.76 12.59
N TYR A 24 -11.74 -9.33 12.86
CA TYR A 24 -12.87 -9.50 11.97
C TYR A 24 -12.69 -8.73 10.65
N VAL A 25 -12.20 -7.49 10.71
CA VAL A 25 -11.81 -6.70 9.52
C VAL A 25 -10.77 -7.45 8.69
N ARG A 26 -9.75 -7.99 9.31
CA ARG A 26 -8.70 -8.77 8.64
C ARG A 26 -9.23 -10.04 7.97
N GLU A 27 -10.08 -10.78 8.66
CA GLU A 27 -10.63 -12.03 8.15
C GLU A 27 -11.64 -11.83 7.01
N SER A 28 -12.46 -10.82 7.09
CA SER A 28 -13.59 -10.66 6.19
C SER A 28 -13.26 -10.06 4.82
N GLN A 29 -12.11 -9.40 4.66
CA GLN A 29 -11.69 -9.01 3.31
C GLN A 29 -11.50 -10.21 2.38
N TYR A 30 -11.47 -11.43 2.93
CA TYR A 30 -11.38 -12.68 2.19
C TYR A 30 -12.72 -13.37 1.94
N PHE A 31 -13.79 -12.86 2.48
CA PHE A 31 -15.11 -13.46 2.35
C PHE A 31 -16.01 -12.58 1.49
N SER A 32 -16.52 -13.17 0.42
CA SER A 32 -17.51 -12.58 -0.47
C SER A 32 -18.93 -12.64 0.15
N ASP A 33 -19.08 -12.25 1.40
CA ASP A 33 -20.39 -12.22 2.04
C ASP A 33 -21.03 -10.84 1.84
N PRO A 34 -22.11 -10.71 1.05
CA PRO A 34 -22.82 -9.45 0.86
C PRO A 34 -23.47 -8.94 2.17
N TYR A 35 -23.59 -9.80 3.16
CA TYR A 35 -24.03 -9.44 4.51
C TYR A 35 -22.85 -9.21 5.45
N SER A 36 -21.62 -9.28 4.93
CA SER A 36 -20.46 -8.92 5.72
C SER A 36 -20.65 -7.51 6.28
N PRO A 37 -20.50 -7.32 7.60
CA PRO A 37 -20.63 -6.01 8.22
C PRO A 37 -19.61 -4.98 7.71
N PHE A 38 -18.81 -5.30 6.72
CA PHE A 38 -17.87 -4.41 6.02
C PHE A 38 -18.46 -3.51 4.96
N HIS A 39 -19.73 -3.62 4.68
CA HIS A 39 -20.51 -2.47 4.24
C HIS A 39 -20.56 -1.40 5.34
N PHE A 40 -19.57 -1.39 6.24
CA PHE A 40 -19.46 -0.34 7.22
C PHE A 40 -19.23 0.98 6.50
N PRO A 41 -20.06 1.97 6.76
CA PRO A 41 -19.73 3.33 6.39
C PRO A 41 -18.33 3.67 6.91
N PRO A 42 -17.57 4.54 6.25
CA PRO A 42 -16.19 4.90 6.63
C PRO A 42 -16.02 5.30 8.11
N VAL A 43 -17.04 5.87 8.71
CA VAL A 43 -17.00 6.36 10.10
C VAL A 43 -16.81 5.25 11.15
N PRO A 44 -17.54 4.12 11.12
CA PRO A 44 -17.26 3.01 12.03
C PRO A 44 -15.86 2.43 11.84
N THR A 45 -15.36 2.31 10.61
CA THR A 45 -14.00 1.81 10.32
C THR A 45 -12.95 2.70 10.97
N ALA A 46 -13.04 4.01 10.81
CA ALA A 46 -12.15 4.96 11.46
C ALA A 46 -12.23 4.87 12.99
N GLY A 47 -13.42 4.70 13.55
CA GLY A 47 -13.62 4.50 14.98
C GLY A 47 -12.96 3.22 15.50
N PHE A 48 -13.13 2.09 14.80
CA PHE A 48 -12.48 0.84 15.16
C PHE A 48 -10.94 0.92 15.03
N THR A 49 -10.44 1.60 14.02
CA THR A 49 -9.00 1.83 13.85
C THR A 49 -8.44 2.64 15.01
N ALA A 50 -9.10 3.75 15.40
CA ALA A 50 -8.67 4.56 16.52
C ALA A 50 -8.65 3.77 17.85
N ILE A 51 -9.69 2.96 18.11
CA ILE A 51 -9.75 2.10 19.30
C ILE A 51 -8.64 1.03 19.26
N ALA A 52 -8.35 0.44 18.10
CA ALA A 52 -7.28 -0.53 17.95
C ALA A 52 -5.90 0.09 18.21
N LEU A 53 -5.66 1.30 17.73
CA LEU A 53 -4.43 2.04 18.00
C LEU A 53 -4.26 2.37 19.49
N ASP A 54 -5.32 2.83 20.15
CA ASP A 54 -5.34 3.09 21.60
C ASP A 54 -5.02 1.83 22.42
N GLU A 55 -5.53 0.68 22.00
CA GLU A 55 -5.23 -0.60 22.65
C GLU A 55 -3.77 -1.03 22.46
N ILE A 56 -3.23 -0.89 21.26
CA ILE A 56 -1.81 -1.19 20.98
C ILE A 56 -0.90 -0.29 21.84
N GLU A 57 -1.21 1.00 21.95
CA GLU A 57 -0.47 1.92 22.80
C GLU A 57 -0.52 1.51 24.28
N SER A 58 -1.70 1.09 24.74
CA SER A 58 -1.89 0.60 26.10
C SER A 58 -1.08 -0.67 26.38
N GLN A 59 -1.07 -1.61 25.44
CA GLN A 59 -0.28 -2.85 25.52
C GLN A 59 1.21 -2.59 25.48
N ALA A 60 1.67 -1.65 24.67
CA ALA A 60 3.07 -1.24 24.60
C ALA A 60 3.54 -0.69 25.96
N GLY A 61 2.76 0.19 26.58
CA GLY A 61 3.04 0.71 27.91
C GLY A 61 3.08 -0.38 28.99
N ALA A 62 2.15 -1.32 28.96
CA ALA A 62 2.09 -2.45 29.90
C ALA A 62 3.26 -3.42 29.74
N ALA A 63 3.73 -3.62 28.51
CA ALA A 63 4.86 -4.52 28.19
C ALA A 63 6.23 -3.83 28.28
N ASN A 64 6.27 -2.55 28.65
CA ASN A 64 7.48 -1.72 28.60
C ASN A 64 8.19 -1.75 27.24
N LYS A 65 7.39 -1.77 26.16
CA LYS A 65 7.82 -1.72 24.78
C LYS A 65 7.42 -0.39 24.16
N THR A 66 8.07 -0.03 23.07
CA THR A 66 7.65 1.13 22.31
C THR A 66 6.39 0.79 21.50
N TYR A 67 5.59 1.81 21.21
CA TYR A 67 4.45 1.70 20.28
C TYR A 67 4.89 1.08 18.94
N SER A 68 6.06 1.48 18.42
CA SER A 68 6.61 0.99 17.17
C SER A 68 6.92 -0.52 17.20
N ASP A 69 7.37 -1.05 18.33
CA ASP A 69 7.69 -2.47 18.46
C ASP A 69 6.46 -3.36 18.32
N LEU A 70 5.34 -2.94 18.94
CA LEU A 70 4.08 -3.67 18.82
C LEU A 70 3.42 -3.45 17.46
N TRP A 71 3.44 -2.23 16.95
CA TRP A 71 2.90 -1.92 15.64
C TRP A 71 3.58 -2.72 14.53
N LEU A 72 4.91 -2.83 14.55
CA LEU A 72 5.67 -3.59 13.57
C LEU A 72 5.32 -5.08 13.62
N ALA A 73 5.09 -5.63 14.79
CA ALA A 73 4.68 -7.02 14.92
C ALA A 73 3.30 -7.28 14.30
N GLU A 74 2.34 -6.37 14.51
CA GLU A 74 0.99 -6.47 13.94
C GLU A 74 0.94 -6.10 12.45
N ALA A 75 1.72 -5.09 12.03
CA ALA A 75 1.77 -4.61 10.65
C ALA A 75 2.50 -5.55 9.69
N SER A 76 3.24 -6.54 10.20
CA SER A 76 3.94 -7.52 9.35
C SER A 76 3.01 -8.38 8.47
N GLN A 77 1.70 -8.31 8.72
CA GLN A 77 0.66 -9.06 8.02
C GLN A 77 -0.11 -8.20 7.01
N VAL A 78 0.56 -7.25 6.37
CA VAL A 78 -0.06 -6.40 5.36
C VAL A 78 0.62 -6.53 4.01
N MET A 79 -0.18 -6.50 2.96
CA MET A 79 0.27 -6.29 1.60
C MET A 79 0.16 -4.81 1.26
N PHE A 80 1.24 -4.25 0.75
CA PHE A 80 1.37 -2.81 0.56
C PHE A 80 1.67 -2.50 -0.91
N MET A 81 0.77 -1.78 -1.57
CA MET A 81 1.00 -1.21 -2.89
C MET A 81 1.03 0.31 -2.78
N SER A 82 2.00 0.95 -3.45
CA SER A 82 2.23 2.38 -3.31
C SER A 82 2.64 2.99 -4.64
N TYR A 83 2.01 4.11 -5.00
CA TYR A 83 2.21 4.79 -6.27
C TYR A 83 2.37 6.29 -6.10
N PHE A 84 3.26 6.86 -6.91
CA PHE A 84 3.51 8.30 -6.99
C PHE A 84 2.88 8.90 -8.22
N PHE A 85 2.22 10.03 -8.06
CA PHE A 85 1.65 10.82 -9.14
C PHE A 85 2.20 12.24 -9.09
N GLU A 86 2.79 12.71 -10.18
CA GLU A 86 3.20 14.08 -10.28
C GLU A 86 1.98 14.99 -10.33
N MET A 87 1.99 15.99 -9.47
CA MET A 87 0.95 17.00 -9.40
C MET A 87 1.38 18.21 -10.25
N PRO A 88 0.47 18.79 -11.07
CA PRO A 88 0.83 19.96 -11.86
C PRO A 88 1.22 21.15 -10.97
N ASN A 89 0.53 21.32 -9.86
CA ASN A 89 0.77 22.35 -8.84
C ASN A 89 0.27 21.86 -7.48
N PHE A 90 0.64 22.60 -6.43
CA PHE A 90 0.07 22.36 -5.09
C PHE A 90 -1.12 23.32 -4.86
N ASP A 91 -2.17 23.12 -5.65
CA ASP A 91 -3.42 23.87 -5.65
C ASP A 91 -4.61 22.92 -5.89
N ASP A 92 -5.80 23.46 -6.10
CA ASP A 92 -7.01 22.65 -6.33
C ASP A 92 -6.89 21.71 -7.54
N ALA A 93 -6.19 22.14 -8.60
CA ALA A 93 -5.97 21.29 -9.78
C ALA A 93 -5.01 20.14 -9.48
N GLY A 94 -3.97 20.40 -8.71
CA GLY A 94 -3.04 19.36 -8.22
C GLY A 94 -3.71 18.40 -7.25
N LEU A 95 -4.52 18.93 -6.33
CA LEU A 95 -5.32 18.10 -5.41
C LEU A 95 -6.33 17.22 -6.17
N GLY A 96 -6.79 17.64 -7.35
CA GLY A 96 -7.60 16.81 -8.23
C GLY A 96 -6.94 15.45 -8.53
N LYS A 97 -5.62 15.38 -8.68
CA LYS A 97 -4.89 14.10 -8.86
C LYS A 97 -5.01 13.16 -7.66
N VAL A 98 -5.07 13.70 -6.45
CA VAL A 98 -5.28 12.91 -5.23
C VAL A 98 -6.66 12.29 -5.25
N TRP A 99 -7.68 13.12 -5.52
CA TRP A 99 -9.07 12.69 -5.59
C TRP A 99 -9.29 11.67 -6.71
N ASP A 100 -8.75 11.90 -7.90
CA ASP A 100 -8.82 10.96 -9.02
C ASP A 100 -8.24 9.60 -8.66
N GLY A 101 -7.08 9.58 -8.00
CA GLY A 101 -6.45 8.35 -7.55
C GLY A 101 -7.23 7.62 -6.46
N MET A 102 -7.83 8.36 -5.52
CA MET A 102 -8.72 7.78 -4.49
C MET A 102 -10.04 7.28 -5.09
N ASP A 103 -10.59 8.00 -6.05
CA ASP A 103 -11.81 7.62 -6.78
C ASP A 103 -11.65 6.31 -7.55
N VAL A 104 -10.45 6.00 -8.06
CA VAL A 104 -10.16 4.69 -8.65
C VAL A 104 -10.46 3.59 -7.63
N VAL A 105 -9.94 3.72 -6.42
CA VAL A 105 -10.15 2.71 -5.37
C VAL A 105 -11.63 2.64 -4.98
N ALA A 106 -12.28 3.79 -4.77
CA ALA A 106 -13.70 3.84 -4.42
C ALA A 106 -14.59 3.18 -5.48
N ARG A 107 -14.34 3.46 -6.75
CA ARG A 107 -15.07 2.82 -7.87
C ARG A 107 -14.85 1.31 -7.89
N ARG A 108 -13.62 0.85 -7.67
CA ARG A 108 -13.32 -0.59 -7.64
C ARG A 108 -14.00 -1.28 -6.46
N VAL A 109 -14.07 -0.65 -5.30
CA VAL A 109 -14.86 -1.15 -4.16
C VAL A 109 -16.35 -1.29 -4.52
N ILE A 110 -16.92 -0.29 -5.20
CA ILE A 110 -18.34 -0.33 -5.60
C ILE A 110 -18.60 -1.38 -6.68
N GLN A 111 -17.69 -1.51 -7.65
CA GLN A 111 -17.85 -2.44 -8.78
C GLN A 111 -17.60 -3.89 -8.39
N ASN A 112 -16.77 -4.10 -7.41
CA ASN A 112 -16.35 -5.43 -6.98
C ASN A 112 -17.22 -5.89 -5.80
N GLY A 113 -18.49 -6.17 -6.09
CA GLY A 113 -19.54 -6.41 -5.08
C GLY A 113 -19.25 -7.50 -4.06
N ASP A 114 -18.28 -8.39 -4.35
CA ASP A 114 -17.96 -9.55 -3.53
C ASP A 114 -16.67 -9.39 -2.72
N PHE A 115 -15.92 -8.31 -2.91
CA PHE A 115 -14.68 -8.07 -2.19
C PHE A 115 -14.59 -6.62 -1.69
N HIS A 116 -14.36 -6.47 -0.41
CA HIS A 116 -14.16 -5.19 0.25
C HIS A 116 -12.78 -5.13 0.89
N ILE A 117 -11.96 -4.18 0.43
CA ILE A 117 -10.70 -3.92 1.08
C ILE A 117 -10.95 -3.26 2.43
N ALA A 118 -10.38 -3.83 3.48
CA ALA A 118 -10.55 -3.34 4.85
C ALA A 118 -9.40 -2.46 5.32
N GLY A 119 -8.31 -2.41 4.55
CA GLY A 119 -7.15 -1.59 4.86
C GLY A 119 -7.40 -0.11 4.62
N PRO A 120 -6.73 0.78 5.36
CA PRO A 120 -6.77 2.20 5.11
C PRO A 120 -6.10 2.55 3.79
N MET A 121 -6.53 3.67 3.19
CA MET A 121 -5.72 4.38 2.22
C MET A 121 -4.95 5.49 2.92
N GLU A 122 -3.68 5.63 2.57
CA GLU A 122 -2.85 6.73 3.03
C GLU A 122 -2.41 7.57 1.82
N PHE A 123 -2.19 8.86 2.04
CA PHE A 123 -1.54 9.71 1.04
C PHE A 123 -0.54 10.66 1.70
N ARG A 124 0.50 11.00 0.96
CA ARG A 124 1.57 11.90 1.40
C ARG A 124 2.01 12.77 0.23
N PHE A 125 2.41 14.00 0.53
CA PHE A 125 3.01 14.90 -0.45
C PHE A 125 4.52 14.85 -0.32
N ILE A 126 5.21 14.71 -1.45
CA ILE A 126 6.66 14.51 -1.52
C ILE A 126 7.20 15.40 -2.63
N ARG A 127 8.30 16.10 -2.39
CA ARG A 127 9.01 16.83 -3.44
C ARG A 127 9.69 15.86 -4.40
N ALA A 128 9.91 16.33 -5.62
CA ALA A 128 10.69 15.63 -6.62
C ALA A 128 12.07 15.26 -6.09
N GLY A 129 12.53 14.09 -6.48
CA GLY A 129 13.90 13.63 -6.27
C GLY A 129 14.64 13.46 -7.59
N ASP A 130 15.94 13.66 -7.57
CA ASP A 130 16.84 13.48 -8.72
C ASP A 130 17.40 12.05 -8.84
N SER A 131 17.06 11.17 -7.89
CA SER A 131 17.51 9.78 -7.93
C SER A 131 16.93 9.03 -9.12
N ALA A 132 17.79 8.42 -9.91
CA ALA A 132 17.46 7.71 -11.15
C ALA A 132 16.34 6.66 -10.98
N MET A 133 16.29 5.99 -9.82
CA MET A 133 15.32 4.95 -9.52
C MET A 133 14.08 5.45 -8.76
N SER A 134 14.05 6.73 -8.37
CA SER A 134 12.91 7.26 -7.62
C SER A 134 11.61 7.22 -8.45
N GLY A 135 10.52 6.85 -7.79
CA GLY A 135 9.18 7.04 -8.34
C GLY A 135 8.74 8.50 -8.37
N THR A 136 9.46 9.38 -7.66
CA THR A 136 9.25 10.83 -7.64
C THR A 136 10.27 11.60 -8.49
N TYR A 137 10.93 10.92 -9.44
CA TYR A 137 11.84 11.61 -10.34
C TYR A 137 11.10 12.60 -11.23
N SER A 138 11.59 13.84 -11.26
CA SER A 138 11.18 14.87 -12.20
C SER A 138 12.39 15.71 -12.59
N GLU A 139 12.43 16.18 -13.83
CA GLU A 139 13.40 17.21 -14.27
C GLU A 139 13.11 18.57 -13.65
N ASN A 140 11.89 18.78 -13.18
CA ASN A 140 11.52 19.96 -12.40
C ASN A 140 11.77 19.67 -10.90
N PRO A 141 12.79 20.31 -10.28
CA PRO A 141 13.10 20.09 -8.86
C PRO A 141 12.01 20.60 -7.90
N GLU A 142 11.13 21.47 -8.38
CA GLU A 142 10.01 22.00 -7.61
C GLU A 142 8.73 21.16 -7.78
N ALA A 143 8.76 20.11 -8.61
CA ALA A 143 7.62 19.24 -8.77
C ALA A 143 7.22 18.58 -7.45
N ILE A 144 5.93 18.45 -7.26
CA ILE A 144 5.33 17.79 -6.08
C ILE A 144 4.63 16.55 -6.55
N PHE A 145 4.79 15.49 -5.79
CA PHE A 145 4.12 14.22 -6.00
C PHE A 145 3.17 13.94 -4.85
N VAL A 146 2.03 13.36 -5.15
CA VAL A 146 1.26 12.63 -4.15
C VAL A 146 1.64 11.16 -4.20
N ASN A 147 1.91 10.58 -3.05
CA ASN A 147 2.02 9.14 -2.84
C ASN A 147 0.67 8.62 -2.37
N LEU A 148 0.12 7.64 -3.05
CA LEU A 148 -1.07 6.92 -2.63
C LEU A 148 -0.68 5.50 -2.20
N ASP A 149 -1.05 5.15 -0.98
CA ASP A 149 -0.79 3.83 -0.40
C ASP A 149 -2.10 3.04 -0.30
N LEU A 150 -2.11 1.84 -0.85
CA LEU A 150 -3.19 0.87 -0.71
C LEU A 150 -2.71 -0.30 0.12
N ILE A 151 -3.42 -0.57 1.21
CA ILE A 151 -3.02 -1.55 2.21
C ILE A 151 -4.07 -2.66 2.28
N GLY A 152 -3.65 -3.90 2.08
CA GLY A 152 -4.47 -5.08 2.29
C GLY A 152 -3.94 -5.92 3.45
N PHE A 153 -4.82 -6.44 4.28
CA PHE A 153 -4.43 -7.38 5.32
C PHE A 153 -4.27 -8.78 4.73
N ILE A 154 -3.19 -9.44 5.09
CA ILE A 154 -2.90 -10.82 4.70
C ILE A 154 -2.49 -11.63 5.93
N GLU A 155 -2.71 -12.94 5.88
CA GLU A 155 -2.06 -13.86 6.80
C GLU A 155 -0.59 -14.06 6.38
N PRO A 156 0.32 -14.41 7.31
CA PRO A 156 1.71 -14.70 6.97
C PRO A 156 1.81 -16.00 6.16
N THR A 157 1.62 -15.87 4.86
CA THR A 157 1.65 -16.98 3.90
C THR A 157 2.63 -16.65 2.75
N PRO A 158 3.14 -17.65 2.04
CA PRO A 158 3.87 -17.40 0.79
C PRO A 158 3.03 -16.59 -0.20
N SER A 159 3.67 -15.74 -0.99
CA SER A 159 2.96 -14.88 -1.95
C SER A 159 2.13 -15.63 -2.99
N ALA A 160 2.47 -16.88 -3.28
CA ALA A 160 1.68 -17.77 -4.14
C ALA A 160 0.29 -18.09 -3.58
N ASP A 161 0.12 -17.99 -2.26
CA ASP A 161 -1.11 -18.31 -1.54
C ASP A 161 -1.91 -17.05 -1.15
N TYR A 162 -1.52 -15.88 -1.68
CA TYR A 162 -2.27 -14.65 -1.42
C TYR A 162 -3.70 -14.78 -1.94
N PRO A 163 -4.67 -14.20 -1.21
CA PRO A 163 -6.09 -14.29 -1.59
C PRO A 163 -6.35 -13.74 -2.99
N LYS A 164 -6.91 -14.56 -3.85
CA LYS A 164 -7.21 -14.20 -5.24
C LYS A 164 -8.05 -12.92 -5.38
N PRO A 165 -9.12 -12.71 -4.57
CA PRO A 165 -9.90 -11.46 -4.66
C PRO A 165 -9.06 -10.23 -4.32
N LEU A 166 -8.11 -10.34 -3.36
CA LEU A 166 -7.20 -9.26 -3.01
C LEU A 166 -6.24 -8.95 -4.16
N LEU A 167 -5.62 -9.99 -4.75
CA LEU A 167 -4.73 -9.82 -5.91
C LEU A 167 -5.45 -9.20 -7.10
N GLN A 168 -6.68 -9.63 -7.38
CA GLN A 168 -7.50 -9.05 -8.44
C GLN A 168 -7.79 -7.57 -8.18
N PHE A 169 -8.17 -7.24 -6.95
CA PHE A 169 -8.43 -5.85 -6.55
C PHE A 169 -7.21 -4.96 -6.71
N PHE A 170 -6.04 -5.43 -6.25
CA PHE A 170 -4.78 -4.71 -6.42
C PHE A 170 -4.42 -4.54 -7.90
N ALA A 171 -4.57 -5.59 -8.70
CA ALA A 171 -4.31 -5.55 -10.14
C ALA A 171 -5.19 -4.53 -10.87
N ASP A 172 -6.47 -4.48 -10.52
CA ASP A 172 -7.42 -3.55 -11.15
C ASP A 172 -7.15 -2.10 -10.76
N VAL A 173 -6.86 -1.83 -9.48
CA VAL A 173 -6.46 -0.50 -9.03
C VAL A 173 -5.14 -0.09 -9.67
N GLU A 174 -4.15 -0.97 -9.68
CA GLU A 174 -2.83 -0.71 -10.24
C GLU A 174 -2.91 -0.37 -11.73
N ARG A 175 -3.72 -1.11 -12.49
CA ARG A 175 -3.93 -0.82 -13.92
C ARG A 175 -4.43 0.60 -14.16
N ASP A 176 -5.41 1.03 -13.38
CA ASP A 176 -5.96 2.38 -13.48
C ASP A 176 -4.94 3.43 -13.04
N TRP A 177 -4.22 3.19 -11.95
CA TRP A 177 -3.19 4.09 -11.47
C TRP A 177 -2.02 4.25 -12.46
N VAL A 178 -1.59 3.16 -13.09
CA VAL A 178 -0.57 3.20 -14.15
C VAL A 178 -1.07 3.97 -15.38
N ALA A 179 -2.34 3.78 -15.75
CA ALA A 179 -2.97 4.53 -16.85
C ALA A 179 -3.04 6.05 -16.57
N MET A 180 -3.15 6.45 -15.29
CA MET A 180 -3.07 7.84 -14.84
C MET A 180 -1.64 8.40 -14.80
N GLY A 181 -0.63 7.61 -15.17
CA GLY A 181 0.77 8.00 -15.13
C GLY A 181 1.50 7.65 -13.83
N GLY A 182 0.87 6.94 -12.92
CA GLY A 182 1.46 6.53 -11.66
C GLY A 182 2.77 5.76 -11.83
N MET A 183 3.72 5.99 -10.92
CA MET A 183 5.00 5.28 -10.83
C MET A 183 5.07 4.52 -9.52
N PRO A 184 5.45 3.22 -9.53
CA PRO A 184 5.47 2.43 -8.32
C PRO A 184 6.59 2.85 -7.36
N HIS A 185 6.35 2.66 -6.08
CA HIS A 185 7.34 2.78 -5.02
C HIS A 185 8.19 1.49 -4.98
N ASN A 186 9.50 1.60 -5.24
CA ASN A 186 10.40 0.42 -5.32
C ASN A 186 10.48 -0.42 -4.03
N GLY A 187 10.19 0.17 -2.88
CA GLY A 187 10.20 -0.53 -1.58
C GLY A 187 8.87 -1.17 -1.21
N LYS A 188 7.92 -1.23 -2.13
CA LYS A 188 6.60 -1.84 -1.94
C LYS A 188 6.33 -2.86 -3.03
N MET A 189 5.17 -3.53 -2.96
CA MET A 189 4.77 -4.49 -3.98
C MET A 189 4.10 -3.77 -5.14
N TYR A 190 4.32 -4.25 -6.36
CA TYR A 190 3.72 -3.75 -7.60
C TYR A 190 3.82 -4.82 -8.71
N GLY A 191 3.21 -4.56 -9.85
CA GLY A 191 3.17 -5.50 -10.97
C GLY A 191 2.20 -6.64 -10.74
N PHE A 192 1.03 -6.32 -10.20
CA PHE A 192 -0.04 -7.29 -9.92
C PHE A 192 -0.86 -7.67 -11.16
N TYR A 193 -0.71 -6.96 -12.27
CA TYR A 193 -1.38 -7.29 -13.53
C TYR A 193 -0.39 -7.47 -14.68
N ASP A 194 -0.81 -8.19 -15.70
CA ASP A 194 -0.07 -8.34 -16.94
C ASP A 194 -0.56 -7.31 -17.96
N PRO A 195 0.26 -6.31 -18.36
CA PRO A 195 -0.14 -5.33 -19.36
C PRO A 195 -0.40 -5.91 -20.76
N SER A 196 0.06 -7.10 -21.06
CA SER A 196 -0.16 -7.79 -22.34
C SER A 196 -1.40 -8.68 -22.35
N ALA A 197 -1.99 -8.92 -21.18
CA ALA A 197 -3.14 -9.81 -21.03
C ALA A 197 -4.47 -9.02 -20.99
N PRO A 198 -5.62 -9.71 -21.22
CA PRO A 198 -6.94 -9.12 -21.06
C PRO A 198 -7.13 -8.51 -19.66
N THR A 199 -8.01 -7.50 -19.58
CA THR A 199 -8.49 -6.98 -18.30
C THR A 199 -8.98 -8.12 -17.41
N GLY A 200 -8.68 -8.04 -16.13
CA GLY A 200 -9.04 -9.07 -15.16
C GLY A 200 -7.94 -10.07 -14.83
N SER A 201 -6.82 -10.09 -15.58
CA SER A 201 -5.67 -10.88 -15.20
C SER A 201 -4.94 -10.28 -14.00
N TYR A 202 -4.44 -11.12 -13.13
CA TYR A 202 -3.67 -10.73 -11.96
C TYR A 202 -2.53 -11.73 -11.70
N THR A 203 -1.54 -11.27 -10.96
CA THR A 203 -0.40 -12.07 -10.49
C THR A 203 -0.10 -11.78 -9.03
N ALA A 204 0.79 -12.54 -8.44
CA ALA A 204 1.19 -12.30 -7.05
C ALA A 204 1.92 -10.97 -6.83
N ALA A 205 2.78 -10.56 -7.73
CA ALA A 205 3.48 -9.29 -7.89
C ALA A 205 4.61 -9.45 -8.91
N PHE A 206 5.25 -8.36 -9.29
CA PHE A 206 6.44 -8.32 -10.11
C PHE A 206 6.30 -9.07 -11.45
N ASN A 207 5.13 -8.93 -12.10
CA ASN A 207 4.90 -9.48 -13.44
C ASN A 207 5.97 -9.04 -14.42
N SER A 208 6.51 -9.96 -15.21
CA SER A 208 7.64 -9.69 -16.13
C SER A 208 7.30 -8.67 -17.22
N ASN A 209 6.07 -8.72 -17.78
CA ASN A 209 5.63 -7.74 -18.77
C ASN A 209 5.43 -6.36 -18.16
N PHE A 210 4.93 -6.30 -16.92
CA PHE A 210 4.86 -5.07 -16.17
C PHE A 210 6.25 -4.47 -15.94
N LEU A 211 7.21 -5.28 -15.48
CA LEU A 211 8.59 -4.83 -15.26
C LEU A 211 9.27 -4.39 -16.56
N SER A 212 8.99 -5.05 -17.67
CA SER A 212 9.47 -4.62 -19.00
C SER A 212 8.96 -3.21 -19.36
N ASN A 213 7.66 -2.95 -19.17
CA ASN A 213 7.10 -1.63 -19.40
C ASN A 213 7.68 -0.58 -18.43
N LEU A 214 7.90 -0.96 -17.18
CA LEU A 214 8.50 -0.07 -16.18
C LEU A 214 9.95 0.29 -16.56
N ARG A 215 10.73 -0.68 -17.06
CA ARG A 215 12.09 -0.43 -17.59
C ARG A 215 12.05 0.55 -18.75
N ALA A 216 11.14 0.34 -19.72
CA ALA A 216 10.97 1.25 -20.86
C ALA A 216 10.63 2.68 -20.41
N ARG A 217 9.75 2.83 -19.42
CA ARG A 217 9.41 4.15 -18.86
C ARG A 217 10.58 4.85 -18.16
N ARG A 218 11.48 4.08 -17.55
CA ARG A 218 12.68 4.63 -16.88
C ARG A 218 13.80 4.98 -17.85
N GLY A 219 13.90 4.25 -18.99
CA GLY A 219 14.82 4.56 -20.08
C GLY A 219 16.26 4.75 -19.63
N GLU A 220 16.89 5.85 -20.08
CA GLU A 220 18.30 6.17 -19.78
C GLU A 220 18.61 6.28 -18.28
N ARG A 221 17.66 6.63 -17.46
CA ARG A 221 17.86 6.68 -16.00
C ARG A 221 18.15 5.30 -15.41
N LEU A 222 17.45 4.28 -15.90
CA LEU A 222 17.68 2.91 -15.48
C LEU A 222 19.09 2.45 -15.90
N LYS A 223 19.48 2.77 -17.12
CA LYS A 223 20.83 2.49 -17.61
C LYS A 223 21.90 3.18 -16.75
N ALA A 224 21.74 4.46 -16.47
CA ALA A 224 22.67 5.22 -15.62
C ALA A 224 22.79 4.60 -14.22
N PHE A 225 21.68 4.17 -13.62
CA PHE A 225 21.71 3.47 -12.34
C PHE A 225 22.42 2.12 -12.44
N SER A 226 22.16 1.34 -13.49
CA SER A 226 22.80 0.03 -13.71
C SER A 226 24.30 0.16 -13.87
N ASP A 227 24.76 1.14 -14.66
CA ASP A 227 26.17 1.43 -14.88
C ASP A 227 26.86 1.88 -13.57
N TYR A 228 26.23 2.77 -12.83
CA TYR A 228 26.71 3.18 -11.51
C TYR A 228 26.82 2.01 -10.53
N ARG A 229 25.78 1.17 -10.45
CA ARG A 229 25.78 -0.03 -9.62
C ARG A 229 26.93 -0.95 -9.97
N LYS A 230 27.09 -1.30 -11.25
CA LYS A 230 28.17 -2.19 -11.74
C LYS A 230 29.56 -1.65 -11.37
N ALA A 231 29.74 -0.32 -11.46
CA ALA A 231 31.00 0.31 -11.09
C ALA A 231 31.28 0.29 -9.58
N ARG A 232 30.25 0.34 -8.72
CA ARG A 232 30.35 0.41 -7.26
C ARG A 232 30.26 -0.96 -6.58
N ASP A 233 29.61 -1.91 -7.21
CA ASP A 233 29.44 -3.27 -6.75
C ASP A 233 29.84 -4.28 -7.85
N PRO A 234 31.14 -4.32 -8.21
CA PRO A 234 31.63 -5.19 -9.29
C PRO A 234 31.44 -6.68 -9.01
N ASN A 235 31.35 -7.05 -7.74
CA ASN A 235 31.15 -8.43 -7.29
C ASN A 235 29.69 -8.80 -7.06
N GLY A 236 28.75 -7.87 -7.24
CA GLY A 236 27.32 -8.13 -7.10
C GLY A 236 26.87 -8.47 -5.68
N LEU A 237 27.53 -7.94 -4.65
CA LEU A 237 27.19 -8.21 -3.24
C LEU A 237 25.78 -7.76 -2.87
N PHE A 238 25.31 -6.68 -3.50
CA PHE A 238 23.98 -6.12 -3.29
C PHE A 238 23.01 -6.44 -4.45
N TYR A 239 23.43 -7.29 -5.38
CA TYR A 239 22.64 -7.68 -6.55
C TYR A 239 21.92 -9.00 -6.29
N ASN A 240 20.62 -8.91 -6.05
CA ASN A 240 19.76 -10.05 -5.79
C ASN A 240 18.77 -10.30 -6.94
N ALA A 241 18.04 -11.41 -6.89
CA ALA A 241 17.08 -11.80 -7.93
C ALA A 241 15.99 -10.72 -8.21
N TYR A 242 15.58 -9.95 -7.20
CA TYR A 242 14.65 -8.84 -7.43
C TYR A 242 15.29 -7.72 -8.28
N LEU A 243 16.51 -7.32 -7.97
CA LEU A 243 17.22 -6.32 -8.76
C LEU A 243 17.55 -6.82 -10.18
N GLU A 244 17.85 -8.10 -10.32
CA GLU A 244 18.04 -8.73 -11.63
C GLU A 244 16.77 -8.59 -12.49
N GLN A 245 15.62 -8.98 -11.95
CA GLN A 245 14.34 -8.84 -12.65
C GLN A 245 13.99 -7.37 -12.95
N LEU A 246 14.31 -6.47 -12.05
CA LEU A 246 14.00 -5.05 -12.20
C LEU A 246 14.88 -4.36 -13.23
N LEU A 247 16.15 -4.74 -13.35
CA LEU A 247 17.16 -4.07 -14.18
C LEU A 247 17.40 -4.74 -15.52
N GLU A 248 17.35 -6.06 -15.59
CA GLU A 248 17.89 -6.83 -16.73
C GLU A 248 16.87 -7.84 -17.32
N GLY A 249 15.80 -8.21 -16.59
CA GLY A 249 14.81 -9.25 -16.93
C GLY A 249 14.00 -9.03 -18.21
#